data_b9f0841ae161e9ec71aca3017b763e35
#
_entry.id   b9f0841ae161e9ec71aca3017b763e35
#
_cell.length_a   1.000
_cell.length_b   1.000
_cell.length_c   1.000
_cell.angle_alpha   90.00
_cell.angle_beta   90.00
_cell.angle_gamma   90.00
#
_symmetry.space_group_name_H-M   'P 1'
#
loop_
_entity.id
_entity.type
_entity.pdbx_description
1 polymer ?
#
loop_
_entity_poly.entity_id
_entity_poly.type
_entity_poly.pdbx_seq_one_letter_code
_entity_poly.pdbx_strand_id
1 'polypeptide(L)'
;MQKMPTGFYTLLCAQFFSSWADNALLIVAIAHLMLQGESAWMIPLLKFGFTLAYVIWAPWVGSTADGWNKSTIMWASHAIKLLGVFGMVMGWNTVLCYAIVGVGAALYSPAKYGWMSQMVPPDRLVKANGWIETSTVCAAVGGVACAGWWISVQYRQVFQSAAPWMSEWADGLWPAYLSVAVFYMMTVCMTWTVPSAPLQHVNHMQWWKRPVLFLTQDWLKLWRDAQARVSLCITTLFWGVGACMQLLVLEWAQWGLDLTLEQGAYLQGVSGLGVIAGAWLAARCITLQNHHKVLSCGVALGCLLPLMLGIQDWRWAVPVLMVLGALAGLLVVPMNAMLQHRGIQVLTSGRSVAVQNFNENLSILGMLGIYSAVLHWFGSWIILLLLLASVMVLISVILMCRCPAQARALDPFSNDLLAAGQPSIDNSSERS
;
A
#
# COMPACT_ATOMS: atom_id res chain seq x y z
N MET A 1 4.15 4.98 28.66
CA MET A 1 3.88 4.86 27.20
C MET A 1 2.50 5.42 26.91
N GLN A 2 2.42 6.52 26.18
CA GLN A 2 1.13 7.09 25.82
C GLN A 2 0.40 6.16 24.83
N LYS A 3 -0.91 5.96 25.00
CA LYS A 3 -1.74 5.05 24.20
C LYS A 3 -2.06 5.63 22.81
N MET A 4 -2.22 4.79 21.77
CA MET A 4 -2.76 5.21 20.47
C MET A 4 -4.20 5.71 20.64
N PRO A 5 -4.72 6.56 19.71
CA PRO A 5 -6.09 7.04 19.77
C PRO A 5 -7.10 5.88 19.79
N THR A 6 -8.26 6.14 20.40
CA THR A 6 -9.39 5.19 20.30
C THR A 6 -9.75 4.95 18.83
N GLY A 7 -9.97 3.69 18.47
CA GLY A 7 -10.25 3.29 17.10
C GLY A 7 -9.03 2.90 16.25
N PHE A 8 -7.79 3.26 16.65
CA PHE A 8 -6.60 2.88 15.87
C PHE A 8 -6.43 1.37 15.74
N TYR A 9 -6.58 0.63 16.83
CA TYR A 9 -6.45 -0.84 16.78
C TYR A 9 -7.58 -1.49 16.01
N THR A 10 -8.81 -0.94 16.08
CA THR A 10 -9.94 -1.40 15.25
C THR A 10 -9.64 -1.17 13.77
N LEU A 11 -9.11 0.00 13.41
CA LEU A 11 -8.68 0.30 12.04
C LEU A 11 -7.55 -0.63 11.59
N LEU A 12 -6.59 -0.94 12.48
CA LEU A 12 -5.49 -1.85 12.19
C LEU A 12 -6.00 -3.28 11.92
N CYS A 13 -6.93 -3.79 12.72
CA CYS A 13 -7.58 -5.07 12.49
C CYS A 13 -8.40 -5.07 11.20
N ALA A 14 -9.18 -4.00 10.94
CA ALA A 14 -9.91 -3.85 9.70
C ALA A 14 -8.99 -3.86 8.48
N GLN A 15 -7.85 -3.16 8.56
CA GLN A 15 -6.82 -3.17 7.52
C GLN A 15 -6.25 -4.58 7.32
N PHE A 16 -5.96 -5.31 8.39
CA PHE A 16 -5.45 -6.68 8.32
C PHE A 16 -6.40 -7.58 7.54
N PHE A 17 -7.68 -7.64 7.93
CA PHE A 17 -8.67 -8.49 7.27
C PHE A 17 -8.99 -8.03 5.85
N SER A 18 -9.01 -6.72 5.58
CA SER A 18 -9.18 -6.20 4.22
C SER A 18 -8.03 -6.64 3.31
N SER A 19 -6.77 -6.45 3.75
CA SER A 19 -5.60 -6.87 2.97
C SER A 19 -5.51 -8.38 2.81
N TRP A 20 -5.90 -9.14 3.82
CA TRP A 20 -5.99 -10.60 3.74
C TRP A 20 -6.97 -11.01 2.64
N ALA A 21 -8.19 -10.46 2.66
CA ALA A 21 -9.21 -10.74 1.67
C ALA A 21 -8.79 -10.32 0.25
N ASP A 22 -8.16 -9.14 0.08
CA ASP A 22 -7.68 -8.66 -1.21
C ASP A 22 -6.66 -9.61 -1.84
N ASN A 23 -5.68 -10.09 -1.03
CA ASN A 23 -4.65 -11.02 -1.51
C ASN A 23 -5.19 -12.43 -1.73
N ALA A 24 -6.09 -12.90 -0.86
CA ALA A 24 -6.76 -14.19 -1.04
C ALA A 24 -7.63 -14.19 -2.30
N LEU A 25 -8.39 -13.11 -2.53
CA LEU A 25 -9.25 -12.99 -3.70
C LEU A 25 -8.45 -13.04 -5.02
N LEU A 26 -7.25 -12.47 -5.05
CA LEU A 26 -6.39 -12.56 -6.23
C LEU A 26 -6.12 -14.02 -6.61
N ILE A 27 -5.75 -14.85 -5.63
CA ILE A 27 -5.46 -16.27 -5.86
C ILE A 27 -6.71 -17.03 -6.29
N VAL A 28 -7.86 -16.76 -5.64
CA VAL A 28 -9.15 -17.38 -6.02
C VAL A 28 -9.57 -16.97 -7.43
N ALA A 29 -9.40 -15.70 -7.81
CA ALA A 29 -9.71 -15.21 -9.15
C ALA A 29 -8.78 -15.81 -10.23
N ILE A 30 -7.49 -15.99 -9.93
CA ILE A 30 -6.56 -16.71 -10.82
C ILE A 30 -7.02 -18.15 -11.03
N ALA A 31 -7.34 -18.86 -9.93
CA ALA A 31 -7.83 -20.24 -10.03
C ALA A 31 -9.13 -20.33 -10.83
N HIS A 32 -10.03 -19.34 -10.69
CA HIS A 32 -11.27 -19.26 -11.45
C HIS A 32 -11.01 -19.13 -12.96
N LEU A 33 -10.14 -18.19 -13.39
CA LEU A 33 -9.76 -18.07 -14.81
C LEU A 33 -9.14 -19.34 -15.36
N MET A 34 -8.29 -20.01 -14.56
CA MET A 34 -7.67 -21.27 -14.97
C MET A 34 -8.70 -22.41 -15.16
N LEU A 35 -9.72 -22.51 -14.28
CA LEU A 35 -10.79 -23.50 -14.39
C LEU A 35 -11.71 -23.22 -15.59
N GLN A 36 -11.93 -21.95 -15.93
CA GLN A 36 -12.68 -21.55 -17.12
C GLN A 36 -11.91 -21.82 -18.44
N GLY A 37 -10.65 -22.25 -18.37
CA GLY A 37 -9.81 -22.46 -19.55
C GLY A 37 -9.40 -21.17 -20.25
N GLU A 38 -9.46 -20.05 -19.55
CA GLU A 38 -9.10 -18.75 -20.09
C GLU A 38 -7.59 -18.64 -20.39
N SER A 39 -7.25 -17.83 -21.37
CA SER A 39 -5.87 -17.66 -21.82
C SER A 39 -4.98 -17.08 -20.71
N ALA A 40 -3.76 -17.57 -20.56
CA ALA A 40 -2.83 -17.19 -19.51
C ALA A 40 -2.52 -15.66 -19.44
N TRP A 41 -2.66 -14.93 -20.56
CA TRP A 41 -2.49 -13.48 -20.62
C TRP A 41 -3.59 -12.70 -19.83
N MET A 42 -4.72 -13.33 -19.51
CA MET A 42 -5.78 -12.72 -18.69
C MET A 42 -5.40 -12.63 -17.22
N ILE A 43 -4.50 -13.48 -16.73
CA ILE A 43 -4.05 -13.45 -15.33
C ILE A 43 -3.39 -12.11 -14.94
N PRO A 44 -2.43 -11.58 -15.70
CA PRO A 44 -1.89 -10.23 -15.43
C PRO A 44 -2.93 -9.11 -15.49
N LEU A 45 -4.00 -9.26 -16.29
CA LEU A 45 -5.06 -8.26 -16.39
C LEU A 45 -5.84 -8.08 -15.08
N LEU A 46 -5.92 -9.10 -14.22
CA LEU A 46 -6.51 -8.94 -12.88
C LEU A 46 -5.76 -7.84 -12.13
N LYS A 47 -4.45 -7.99 -11.99
CA LYS A 47 -3.62 -7.02 -11.27
C LYS A 47 -3.58 -5.66 -11.96
N PHE A 48 -3.54 -5.65 -13.29
CA PHE A 48 -3.60 -4.43 -14.09
C PHE A 48 -4.91 -3.66 -13.87
N GLY A 49 -6.06 -4.31 -13.96
CA GLY A 49 -7.38 -3.70 -13.74
C GLY A 49 -7.54 -3.15 -12.33
N PHE A 50 -7.08 -3.89 -11.32
CA PHE A 50 -7.06 -3.45 -9.93
C PHE A 50 -6.21 -2.18 -9.74
N THR A 51 -4.99 -2.18 -10.27
CA THR A 51 -4.04 -1.03 -10.17
C THR A 51 -4.56 0.17 -10.97
N LEU A 52 -5.11 -0.08 -12.16
CA LEU A 52 -5.69 0.95 -13.02
C LEU A 52 -6.87 1.69 -12.34
N ALA A 53 -7.65 0.99 -11.51
CA ALA A 53 -8.73 1.60 -10.75
C ALA A 53 -8.22 2.74 -9.83
N TYR A 54 -7.06 2.58 -9.19
CA TYR A 54 -6.44 3.64 -8.39
C TYR A 54 -6.05 4.87 -9.22
N VAL A 55 -5.59 4.66 -10.45
CA VAL A 55 -5.18 5.76 -11.35
C VAL A 55 -6.42 6.50 -11.87
N ILE A 56 -7.42 5.76 -12.36
CA ILE A 56 -8.62 6.35 -12.95
C ILE A 56 -9.44 7.11 -11.90
N TRP A 57 -9.66 6.51 -10.72
CA TRP A 57 -10.55 7.06 -9.70
C TRP A 57 -9.88 8.06 -8.76
N ALA A 58 -8.55 8.23 -8.81
CA ALA A 58 -7.81 9.18 -7.96
C ALA A 58 -8.43 10.58 -7.86
N PRO A 59 -8.92 11.21 -8.96
CA PRO A 59 -9.46 12.56 -8.90
C PRO A 59 -10.67 12.70 -7.97
N TRP A 60 -11.46 11.65 -7.81
CA TRP A 60 -12.72 11.69 -7.07
C TRP A 60 -12.60 11.13 -5.65
N VAL A 61 -11.83 10.04 -5.46
CA VAL A 61 -11.77 9.32 -4.18
C VAL A 61 -11.23 10.18 -3.03
N GLY A 62 -10.27 11.06 -3.31
CA GLY A 62 -9.70 11.96 -2.31
C GLY A 62 -10.69 12.98 -1.79
N SER A 63 -11.42 13.64 -2.69
CA SER A 63 -12.46 14.60 -2.30
C SER A 63 -13.66 13.93 -1.63
N THR A 64 -14.02 12.72 -2.05
CA THR A 64 -15.06 11.92 -1.38
C THR A 64 -14.64 11.58 0.04
N ALA A 65 -13.39 11.15 0.23
CA ALA A 65 -12.84 10.83 1.56
C ALA A 65 -12.79 12.04 2.52
N ASP A 66 -12.68 13.26 2.00
CA ASP A 66 -12.69 14.47 2.81
C ASP A 66 -14.09 14.99 3.10
N GLY A 67 -15.00 14.88 2.16
CA GLY A 67 -16.36 15.41 2.25
C GLY A 67 -17.35 14.53 2.99
N TRP A 68 -17.04 13.26 3.21
CA TRP A 68 -17.91 12.30 3.87
C TRP A 68 -17.25 11.72 5.12
N ASN A 69 -18.07 11.15 6.01
CA ASN A 69 -17.55 10.43 7.17
C ASN A 69 -16.64 9.27 6.70
N LYS A 70 -15.40 9.26 7.18
CA LYS A 70 -14.39 8.28 6.75
C LYS A 70 -14.78 6.84 7.08
N SER A 71 -15.44 6.63 8.22
CA SER A 71 -16.01 5.31 8.57
C SER A 71 -17.04 4.87 7.53
N THR A 72 -17.97 5.76 7.12
CA THR A 72 -18.96 5.48 6.07
C THR A 72 -18.29 5.09 4.74
N ILE A 73 -17.24 5.81 4.34
CA ILE A 73 -16.52 5.50 3.11
C ILE A 73 -15.80 4.15 3.22
N MET A 74 -15.19 3.87 4.37
CA MET A 74 -14.52 2.60 4.61
C MET A 74 -15.47 1.40 4.49
N TRP A 75 -16.64 1.42 5.12
CA TRP A 75 -17.58 0.32 4.95
C TRP A 75 -18.22 0.27 3.55
N ALA A 76 -18.52 1.42 2.94
CA ALA A 76 -19.04 1.48 1.56
C ALA A 76 -18.03 0.92 0.55
N SER A 77 -16.73 1.18 0.75
CA SER A 77 -15.67 0.61 -0.09
C SER A 77 -15.64 -0.92 -0.04
N HIS A 78 -15.88 -1.50 1.14
CA HIS A 78 -15.98 -2.96 1.27
C HIS A 78 -17.29 -3.53 0.69
N ALA A 79 -18.38 -2.77 0.71
CA ALA A 79 -19.60 -3.14 -0.02
C ALA A 79 -19.37 -3.20 -1.54
N ILE A 80 -18.57 -2.26 -2.11
CA ILE A 80 -18.15 -2.32 -3.52
C ILE A 80 -17.27 -3.56 -3.77
N LYS A 81 -16.35 -3.90 -2.87
CA LYS A 81 -15.54 -5.13 -3.00
C LYS A 81 -16.42 -6.39 -2.96
N LEU A 82 -17.41 -6.45 -2.06
CA LEU A 82 -18.37 -7.54 -1.99
C LEU A 82 -19.21 -7.66 -3.27
N LEU A 83 -19.59 -6.54 -3.90
CA LEU A 83 -20.26 -6.56 -5.20
C LEU A 83 -19.39 -7.22 -6.27
N GLY A 84 -18.07 -6.93 -6.30
CA GLY A 84 -17.13 -7.61 -7.20
C GLY A 84 -17.07 -9.12 -6.94
N VAL A 85 -16.98 -9.54 -5.68
CA VAL A 85 -16.99 -10.96 -5.30
C VAL A 85 -18.32 -11.62 -5.71
N PHE A 86 -19.44 -10.98 -5.45
CA PHE A 86 -20.75 -11.46 -5.84
C PHE A 86 -20.87 -11.65 -7.37
N GLY A 87 -20.39 -10.67 -8.15
CA GLY A 87 -20.36 -10.77 -9.61
C GLY A 87 -19.55 -11.99 -10.11
N MET A 88 -18.40 -12.28 -9.49
CA MET A 88 -17.61 -13.48 -9.82
C MET A 88 -18.39 -14.76 -9.52
N VAL A 89 -19.11 -14.84 -8.39
CA VAL A 89 -19.94 -16.00 -8.04
C VAL A 89 -21.10 -16.15 -9.01
N MET A 90 -21.66 -15.05 -9.54
CA MET A 90 -22.73 -15.04 -10.53
C MET A 90 -22.25 -15.31 -11.98
N GLY A 91 -20.96 -15.61 -12.18
CA GLY A 91 -20.42 -15.89 -13.51
C GLY A 91 -20.17 -14.65 -14.37
N TRP A 92 -20.11 -13.45 -13.78
CA TRP A 92 -19.70 -12.26 -14.54
C TRP A 92 -18.19 -12.31 -14.85
N ASN A 93 -17.78 -11.53 -15.83
CA ASN A 93 -16.36 -11.51 -16.23
C ASN A 93 -15.45 -11.24 -15.03
N THR A 94 -14.58 -12.21 -14.70
CA THR A 94 -13.72 -12.22 -13.51
C THR A 94 -12.78 -11.01 -13.46
N VAL A 95 -12.23 -10.59 -14.63
CA VAL A 95 -11.32 -9.44 -14.72
C VAL A 95 -12.04 -8.14 -14.40
N LEU A 96 -13.24 -7.93 -14.94
CA LEU A 96 -14.06 -6.74 -14.65
C LEU A 96 -14.51 -6.72 -13.18
N CYS A 97 -14.93 -7.85 -12.64
CA CYS A 97 -15.30 -7.95 -11.23
C CYS A 97 -14.10 -7.64 -10.30
N TYR A 98 -12.90 -8.11 -10.65
CA TYR A 98 -11.69 -7.79 -9.89
C TYR A 98 -11.29 -6.30 -10.00
N ALA A 99 -11.55 -5.68 -11.15
CA ALA A 99 -11.40 -4.22 -11.30
C ALA A 99 -12.39 -3.44 -10.42
N ILE A 100 -13.64 -3.93 -10.24
CA ILE A 100 -14.61 -3.35 -9.28
C ILE A 100 -14.06 -3.44 -7.85
N VAL A 101 -13.45 -4.56 -7.47
CA VAL A 101 -12.75 -4.68 -6.17
C VAL A 101 -11.65 -3.63 -6.04
N GLY A 102 -10.90 -3.36 -7.12
CA GLY A 102 -9.90 -2.30 -7.20
C GLY A 102 -10.49 -0.89 -6.96
N VAL A 103 -11.69 -0.61 -7.46
CA VAL A 103 -12.41 0.66 -7.16
C VAL A 103 -12.71 0.78 -5.67
N GLY A 104 -13.19 -0.29 -5.03
CA GLY A 104 -13.39 -0.33 -3.59
C GLY A 104 -12.09 -0.08 -2.82
N ALA A 105 -10.99 -0.71 -3.24
CA ALA A 105 -9.68 -0.54 -2.61
C ALA A 105 -9.14 0.90 -2.80
N ALA A 106 -9.32 1.49 -3.99
CA ALA A 106 -8.95 2.88 -4.27
C ALA A 106 -9.70 3.89 -3.40
N LEU A 107 -10.98 3.63 -3.10
CA LEU A 107 -11.80 4.45 -2.22
C LEU A 107 -11.44 4.26 -0.73
N TYR A 108 -11.11 3.03 -0.32
CA TYR A 108 -10.73 2.70 1.06
C TYR A 108 -9.45 3.41 1.52
N SER A 109 -8.44 3.46 0.65
CA SER A 109 -7.10 3.94 1.01
C SER A 109 -7.08 5.42 1.48
N PRO A 110 -7.68 6.41 0.78
CA PRO A 110 -7.73 7.79 1.25
C PRO A 110 -8.55 7.96 2.53
N ALA A 111 -9.61 7.17 2.73
CA ALA A 111 -10.41 7.22 3.95
C ALA A 111 -9.61 6.71 5.17
N LYS A 112 -8.93 5.56 5.03
CA LYS A 112 -8.11 4.93 6.07
C LYS A 112 -6.93 5.82 6.48
N TYR A 113 -6.08 6.18 5.53
CA TYR A 113 -4.91 7.01 5.79
C TYR A 113 -5.28 8.45 6.16
N GLY A 114 -6.38 8.95 5.60
CA GLY A 114 -6.96 10.24 5.97
C GLY A 114 -7.43 10.26 7.43
N TRP A 115 -8.09 9.21 7.90
CA TRP A 115 -8.45 9.05 9.31
C TRP A 115 -7.19 9.02 10.20
N MET A 116 -6.21 8.20 9.81
CA MET A 116 -4.99 8.03 10.57
C MET A 116 -4.22 9.36 10.71
N SER A 117 -4.08 10.10 9.63
CA SER A 117 -3.35 11.38 9.61
C SER A 117 -4.04 12.51 10.37
N GLN A 118 -5.37 12.42 10.59
CA GLN A 118 -6.14 13.39 11.38
C GLN A 118 -6.22 13.00 12.87
N MET A 119 -6.29 11.71 13.18
CA MET A 119 -6.56 11.23 14.53
C MET A 119 -5.30 10.83 15.29
N VAL A 120 -4.23 10.45 14.58
CA VAL A 120 -2.95 10.07 15.19
C VAL A 120 -2.05 11.31 15.34
N PRO A 121 -1.54 11.60 16.53
CA PRO A 121 -0.60 12.69 16.74
C PRO A 121 0.65 12.57 15.84
N PRO A 122 1.24 13.69 15.38
CA PRO A 122 2.39 13.67 14.46
C PRO A 122 3.58 12.88 14.97
N ASP A 123 3.87 12.94 16.29
CA ASP A 123 4.95 12.19 16.95
C ASP A 123 4.79 10.67 16.87
N ARG A 124 3.58 10.17 16.55
CA ARG A 124 3.24 8.75 16.47
C ARG A 124 2.92 8.25 15.07
N LEU A 125 2.89 9.14 14.08
CA LEU A 125 2.55 8.74 12.71
C LEU A 125 3.52 7.71 12.13
N VAL A 126 4.84 7.81 12.41
CA VAL A 126 5.82 6.81 11.98
C VAL A 126 5.51 5.46 12.60
N LYS A 127 5.19 5.43 13.90
CA LYS A 127 4.81 4.20 14.60
C LYS A 127 3.51 3.61 14.06
N ALA A 128 2.50 4.44 13.79
CA ALA A 128 1.23 4.00 13.22
C ALA A 128 1.41 3.41 11.81
N ASN A 129 2.20 4.06 10.95
CA ASN A 129 2.54 3.53 9.63
C ASN A 129 3.32 2.21 9.71
N GLY A 130 4.26 2.07 10.64
CA GLY A 130 4.96 0.81 10.86
C GLY A 130 4.04 -0.34 11.25
N TRP A 131 3.03 -0.10 12.11
CA TRP A 131 2.02 -1.10 12.45
C TRP A 131 1.13 -1.47 11.24
N ILE A 132 0.70 -0.46 10.46
CA ILE A 132 -0.10 -0.68 9.24
C ILE A 132 0.69 -1.51 8.22
N GLU A 133 1.96 -1.16 7.98
CA GLU A 133 2.80 -1.87 7.01
C GLU A 133 3.04 -3.32 7.43
N THR A 134 3.42 -3.53 8.69
CA THR A 134 3.57 -4.88 9.27
C THR A 134 2.29 -5.70 9.10
N SER A 135 1.14 -5.12 9.47
CA SER A 135 -0.18 -5.73 9.33
C SER A 135 -0.48 -6.11 7.87
N THR A 136 -0.17 -5.21 6.93
CA THR A 136 -0.42 -5.42 5.49
C THR A 136 0.42 -6.57 4.94
N VAL A 137 1.72 -6.64 5.28
CA VAL A 137 2.60 -7.73 4.82
C VAL A 137 2.20 -9.07 5.43
N CYS A 138 1.91 -9.11 6.74
CA CYS A 138 1.41 -10.34 7.39
C CYS A 138 0.09 -10.82 6.75
N ALA A 139 -0.81 -9.88 6.46
CA ALA A 139 -2.09 -10.18 5.83
C ALA A 139 -1.92 -10.69 4.39
N ALA A 140 -0.97 -10.12 3.63
CA ALA A 140 -0.69 -10.57 2.27
C ALA A 140 -0.20 -12.02 2.25
N VAL A 141 0.78 -12.36 3.08
CA VAL A 141 1.32 -13.73 3.19
C VAL A 141 0.23 -14.71 3.64
N GLY A 142 -0.49 -14.36 4.71
CA GLY A 142 -1.55 -15.21 5.26
C GLY A 142 -2.72 -15.38 4.28
N GLY A 143 -3.12 -14.32 3.59
CA GLY A 143 -4.20 -14.34 2.60
C GLY A 143 -3.89 -15.27 1.42
N VAL A 144 -2.69 -15.18 0.86
CA VAL A 144 -2.23 -16.08 -0.21
C VAL A 144 -2.20 -17.53 0.27
N ALA A 145 -1.64 -17.81 1.45
CA ALA A 145 -1.54 -19.16 2.01
C ALA A 145 -2.93 -19.77 2.26
N CYS A 146 -3.85 -19.03 2.86
CA CYS A 146 -5.22 -19.50 3.09
C CYS A 146 -6.00 -19.70 1.80
N ALA A 147 -5.82 -18.82 0.80
CA ALA A 147 -6.46 -18.98 -0.49
C ALA A 147 -6.04 -20.27 -1.18
N GLY A 148 -4.74 -20.63 -1.10
CA GLY A 148 -4.26 -21.91 -1.60
C GLY A 148 -5.02 -23.10 -0.99
N TRP A 149 -5.31 -23.05 0.32
CA TRP A 149 -6.14 -24.08 0.96
C TRP A 149 -7.62 -24.01 0.54
N TRP A 150 -8.21 -22.80 0.44
CA TRP A 150 -9.63 -22.63 0.07
C TRP A 150 -9.95 -23.09 -1.36
N ILE A 151 -8.99 -23.04 -2.30
CA ILE A 151 -9.17 -23.56 -3.66
C ILE A 151 -8.94 -25.07 -3.74
N SER A 152 -8.42 -25.72 -2.68
CA SER A 152 -8.14 -27.16 -2.69
C SER A 152 -9.43 -27.99 -2.85
N VAL A 153 -9.28 -29.17 -3.43
CA VAL A 153 -10.39 -30.10 -3.65
C VAL A 153 -11.05 -30.49 -2.32
N GLN A 154 -10.26 -30.74 -1.28
CA GLN A 154 -10.72 -31.13 0.03
C GLN A 154 -11.63 -30.08 0.66
N TYR A 155 -11.20 -28.80 0.64
CA TYR A 155 -11.99 -27.70 1.17
C TYR A 155 -13.30 -27.54 0.42
N ARG A 156 -13.28 -27.56 -0.91
CA ARG A 156 -14.47 -27.44 -1.75
C ARG A 156 -15.48 -28.59 -1.51
N GLN A 157 -15.00 -29.82 -1.39
CA GLN A 157 -15.86 -30.98 -1.14
C GLN A 157 -16.64 -30.89 0.18
N VAL A 158 -16.04 -30.38 1.25
CA VAL A 158 -16.72 -30.19 2.55
C VAL A 158 -17.97 -29.31 2.39
N PHE A 159 -17.87 -28.21 1.65
CA PHE A 159 -18.99 -27.29 1.44
C PHE A 159 -19.96 -27.74 0.36
N GLN A 160 -19.48 -28.38 -0.71
CA GLN A 160 -20.33 -28.92 -1.76
C GLN A 160 -21.23 -30.05 -1.28
N SER A 161 -20.75 -30.86 -0.32
CA SER A 161 -21.59 -31.89 0.33
C SER A 161 -22.70 -31.28 1.17
N ALA A 162 -22.48 -30.08 1.76
CA ALA A 162 -23.50 -29.37 2.55
C ALA A 162 -24.52 -28.60 1.68
N ALA A 163 -24.13 -28.16 0.49
CA ALA A 163 -24.96 -27.41 -0.45
C ALA A 163 -24.78 -27.91 -1.91
N PRO A 164 -25.27 -29.10 -2.25
CA PRO A 164 -25.06 -29.70 -3.58
C PRO A 164 -25.62 -28.84 -4.73
N TRP A 165 -26.70 -28.08 -4.47
CA TRP A 165 -27.35 -27.19 -5.44
C TRP A 165 -26.49 -25.98 -5.86
N MET A 166 -25.41 -25.68 -5.10
CA MET A 166 -24.43 -24.65 -5.44
C MET A 166 -23.16 -25.22 -6.07
N SER A 167 -23.09 -26.51 -6.32
CA SER A 167 -21.84 -27.18 -6.77
C SER A 167 -21.24 -26.61 -8.06
N GLU A 168 -22.07 -26.07 -8.96
CA GLU A 168 -21.64 -25.47 -10.24
C GLU A 168 -21.34 -23.98 -10.15
N TRP A 169 -21.71 -23.32 -9.03
CA TRP A 169 -21.50 -21.87 -8.89
C TRP A 169 -20.00 -21.54 -8.86
N ALA A 170 -19.60 -20.57 -9.71
CA ALA A 170 -18.20 -20.15 -9.85
C ALA A 170 -17.25 -21.34 -10.08
N ASP A 171 -17.67 -22.29 -10.93
CA ASP A 171 -16.90 -23.50 -11.25
C ASP A 171 -16.51 -24.30 -9.98
N GLY A 172 -17.39 -24.34 -8.99
CA GLY A 172 -17.16 -24.98 -7.70
C GLY A 172 -16.27 -24.22 -6.73
N LEU A 173 -15.91 -22.97 -7.03
CA LEU A 173 -15.10 -22.11 -6.16
C LEU A 173 -15.92 -21.23 -5.19
N TRP A 174 -17.27 -21.34 -5.20
CA TRP A 174 -18.13 -20.54 -4.34
C TRP A 174 -17.73 -20.59 -2.84
N PRO A 175 -17.23 -21.73 -2.27
CA PRO A 175 -16.83 -21.74 -0.86
C PRO A 175 -15.59 -20.83 -0.60
N ALA A 176 -14.66 -20.77 -1.56
CA ALA A 176 -13.50 -19.87 -1.48
C ALA A 176 -13.94 -18.40 -1.55
N TYR A 177 -14.86 -18.06 -2.46
CA TYR A 177 -15.44 -16.71 -2.53
C TYR A 177 -16.24 -16.36 -1.27
N LEU A 178 -17.00 -17.30 -0.69
CA LEU A 178 -17.70 -17.12 0.57
C LEU A 178 -16.71 -16.79 1.70
N SER A 179 -15.58 -17.51 1.77
CA SER A 179 -14.55 -17.25 2.77
C SER A 179 -13.97 -15.83 2.63
N VAL A 180 -13.68 -15.38 1.42
CA VAL A 180 -13.26 -13.99 1.14
C VAL A 180 -14.34 -13.00 1.56
N ALA A 181 -15.61 -13.28 1.22
CA ALA A 181 -16.74 -12.41 1.58
C ALA A 181 -16.89 -12.26 3.09
N VAL A 182 -16.69 -13.34 3.86
CA VAL A 182 -16.71 -13.30 5.34
C VAL A 182 -15.65 -12.34 5.87
N PHE A 183 -14.42 -12.36 5.35
CA PHE A 183 -13.37 -11.41 5.75
C PHE A 183 -13.73 -9.96 5.42
N TYR A 184 -14.32 -9.69 4.24
CA TYR A 184 -14.81 -8.35 3.92
C TYR A 184 -15.96 -7.93 4.84
N MET A 185 -16.90 -8.83 5.16
CA MET A 185 -17.98 -8.53 6.12
C MET A 185 -17.44 -8.23 7.51
N MET A 186 -16.45 -8.98 8.00
CA MET A 186 -15.77 -8.66 9.26
C MET A 186 -15.18 -7.23 9.21
N THR A 187 -14.57 -6.85 8.08
CA THR A 187 -14.03 -5.50 7.90
C THR A 187 -15.14 -4.44 7.90
N VAL A 188 -16.29 -4.70 7.27
CA VAL A 188 -17.46 -3.81 7.33
C VAL A 188 -17.88 -3.59 8.78
N CYS A 189 -18.05 -4.66 9.56
CA CYS A 189 -18.43 -4.58 10.97
C CYS A 189 -17.41 -3.77 11.80
N MET A 190 -16.12 -4.01 11.57
CA MET A 190 -15.04 -3.27 12.26
C MET A 190 -15.00 -1.79 11.87
N THR A 191 -15.09 -1.47 10.57
CA THR A 191 -15.03 -0.08 10.12
C THR A 191 -16.24 0.73 10.56
N TRP A 192 -17.37 0.09 10.79
CA TRP A 192 -18.55 0.76 11.37
C TRP A 192 -18.30 1.30 12.78
N THR A 193 -17.46 0.62 13.56
CA THR A 193 -17.13 1.02 14.93
C THR A 193 -15.97 2.01 15.03
N VAL A 194 -15.29 2.34 13.89
CA VAL A 194 -14.22 3.34 13.87
C VAL A 194 -14.81 4.74 14.15
N PRO A 195 -14.28 5.48 15.13
CA PRO A 195 -14.76 6.83 15.44
C PRO A 195 -14.71 7.76 14.24
N SER A 196 -15.68 8.66 14.16
CA SER A 196 -15.72 9.68 13.11
C SER A 196 -14.52 10.62 13.21
N ALA A 197 -13.90 10.94 12.08
CA ALA A 197 -12.90 11.99 11.98
C ALA A 197 -13.56 13.30 11.49
N PRO A 198 -12.99 14.47 11.80
CA PRO A 198 -13.52 15.75 11.34
C PRO A 198 -13.71 15.81 9.83
N LEU A 199 -14.85 16.30 9.39
CA LEU A 199 -15.12 16.54 7.97
C LEU A 199 -14.34 17.77 7.50
N GLN A 200 -13.83 17.70 6.28
CA GLN A 200 -13.18 18.84 5.65
C GLN A 200 -14.12 19.44 4.59
N HIS A 201 -14.18 20.77 4.54
CA HIS A 201 -15.06 21.45 3.57
C HIS A 201 -14.63 21.13 2.14
N VAL A 202 -15.47 20.41 1.41
CA VAL A 202 -15.28 20.09 -0.01
C VAL A 202 -16.43 20.70 -0.82
N ASN A 203 -16.08 21.46 -1.81
CA ASN A 203 -17.08 22.00 -2.74
C ASN A 203 -17.52 20.89 -3.72
N HIS A 204 -18.67 20.27 -3.45
CA HIS A 204 -19.23 19.17 -4.24
C HIS A 204 -19.71 19.59 -5.65
N MET A 205 -19.85 20.87 -5.91
CA MET A 205 -20.45 21.41 -7.14
C MET A 205 -19.57 21.32 -8.40
N GLN A 206 -18.36 20.74 -8.30
CA GLN A 206 -17.40 20.69 -9.41
C GLN A 206 -16.98 19.26 -9.79
N TRP A 207 -17.87 18.30 -9.71
CA TRP A 207 -17.54 16.88 -9.89
C TRP A 207 -16.90 16.57 -11.25
N TRP A 208 -17.40 17.14 -12.36
CA TRP A 208 -16.80 16.98 -13.71
C TRP A 208 -15.50 17.73 -13.91
N LYS A 209 -15.21 18.75 -13.12
CA LYS A 209 -13.93 19.47 -13.14
C LYS A 209 -12.86 18.79 -12.32
N ARG A 210 -13.21 17.74 -11.55
CA ARG A 210 -12.28 17.07 -10.63
C ARG A 210 -11.01 16.53 -11.30
N PRO A 211 -11.03 15.88 -12.48
CA PRO A 211 -9.79 15.43 -13.12
C PRO A 211 -8.83 16.57 -13.43
N VAL A 212 -9.32 17.69 -13.94
CA VAL A 212 -8.49 18.87 -14.23
C VAL A 212 -7.98 19.51 -12.93
N LEU A 213 -8.85 19.68 -11.93
CA LEU A 213 -8.47 20.23 -10.63
C LEU A 213 -7.47 19.33 -9.90
N PHE A 214 -7.61 18.03 -10.03
CA PHE A 214 -6.67 17.05 -9.46
C PHE A 214 -5.27 17.24 -10.03
N LEU A 215 -5.12 17.30 -11.35
CA LEU A 215 -3.81 17.47 -11.99
C LEU A 215 -3.23 18.87 -11.78
N THR A 216 -4.04 19.93 -11.91
CA THR A 216 -3.55 21.32 -11.89
C THR A 216 -3.38 21.88 -10.47
N GLN A 217 -4.18 21.43 -9.52
CA GLN A 217 -4.15 21.93 -8.15
C GLN A 217 -3.62 20.90 -7.16
N ASP A 218 -4.20 19.70 -7.08
CA ASP A 218 -3.84 18.75 -6.05
C ASP A 218 -2.46 18.14 -6.30
N TRP A 219 -2.27 17.54 -7.47
CA TRP A 219 -1.01 16.89 -7.87
C TRP A 219 0.14 17.91 -7.93
N LEU A 220 -0.07 19.03 -8.63
CA LEU A 220 0.97 20.04 -8.82
C LEU A 220 1.36 20.72 -7.50
N LYS A 221 0.42 21.01 -6.59
CA LYS A 221 0.72 21.61 -5.28
C LYS A 221 1.58 20.67 -4.42
N LEU A 222 1.25 19.37 -4.39
CA LEU A 222 2.00 18.40 -3.60
C LEU A 222 3.41 18.20 -4.15
N TRP A 223 3.59 18.19 -5.47
CA TRP A 223 4.91 18.12 -6.11
C TRP A 223 5.74 19.41 -5.98
N ARG A 224 5.10 20.56 -5.81
CA ARG A 224 5.80 21.84 -5.57
C ARG A 224 6.24 22.00 -4.13
N ASP A 225 5.57 21.39 -3.19
CA ASP A 225 6.00 21.41 -1.79
C ASP A 225 7.28 20.60 -1.61
N ALA A 226 8.28 21.21 -1.03
CA ALA A 226 9.62 20.65 -0.97
C ALA A 226 9.71 19.36 -0.13
N GLN A 227 8.97 19.31 1.00
CA GLN A 227 8.99 18.16 1.92
C GLN A 227 8.09 17.03 1.40
N ALA A 228 6.88 17.38 0.96
CA ALA A 228 5.96 16.41 0.37
C ALA A 228 6.57 15.76 -0.88
N ARG A 229 7.26 16.53 -1.73
CA ARG A 229 7.93 16.04 -2.93
C ARG A 229 8.97 14.96 -2.64
N VAL A 230 9.80 15.12 -1.60
CA VAL A 230 10.80 14.10 -1.23
C VAL A 230 10.11 12.81 -0.84
N SER A 231 9.12 12.88 0.04
CA SER A 231 8.36 11.71 0.48
C SER A 231 7.58 11.07 -0.67
N LEU A 232 6.90 11.87 -1.49
CA LEU A 232 6.14 11.39 -2.64
C LEU A 232 7.05 10.71 -3.69
N CYS A 233 8.23 11.28 -3.96
CA CYS A 233 9.20 10.69 -4.86
C CYS A 233 9.68 9.32 -4.37
N ILE A 234 10.02 9.20 -3.07
CA ILE A 234 10.47 7.94 -2.48
C ILE A 234 9.35 6.90 -2.45
N THR A 235 8.13 7.25 -2.03
CA THR A 235 7.03 6.27 -2.00
C THR A 235 6.66 5.80 -3.40
N THR A 236 6.63 6.71 -4.38
CA THR A 236 6.40 6.39 -5.79
C THR A 236 7.47 5.42 -6.32
N LEU A 237 8.74 5.71 -6.06
CA LEU A 237 9.86 4.85 -6.47
C LEU A 237 9.81 3.49 -5.77
N PHE A 238 9.55 3.46 -4.46
CA PHE A 238 9.46 2.24 -3.66
C PHE A 238 8.44 1.25 -4.25
N TRP A 239 7.22 1.72 -4.55
CA TRP A 239 6.17 0.85 -5.07
C TRP A 239 6.45 0.38 -6.50
N GLY A 240 6.97 1.25 -7.36
CA GLY A 240 7.35 0.87 -8.72
C GLY A 240 8.50 -0.14 -8.76
N VAL A 241 9.58 0.12 -8.02
CA VAL A 241 10.73 -0.80 -7.90
C VAL A 241 10.29 -2.09 -7.22
N GLY A 242 9.46 -2.02 -6.17
CA GLY A 242 8.94 -3.18 -5.46
C GLY A 242 8.15 -4.12 -6.37
N ALA A 243 7.34 -3.57 -7.28
CA ALA A 243 6.60 -4.37 -8.27
C ALA A 243 7.53 -5.12 -9.24
N CYS A 244 8.59 -4.47 -9.72
CA CYS A 244 9.63 -5.12 -10.53
C CYS A 244 10.40 -6.17 -9.73
N MET A 245 10.78 -5.86 -8.50
CA MET A 245 11.53 -6.79 -7.64
C MET A 245 10.77 -8.09 -7.35
N GLN A 246 9.43 -8.03 -7.25
CA GLN A 246 8.63 -9.25 -7.09
C GLN A 246 8.84 -10.23 -8.26
N LEU A 247 8.90 -9.75 -9.49
CA LEU A 247 9.12 -10.58 -10.67
C LEU A 247 10.59 -10.96 -10.81
N LEU A 248 11.49 -10.00 -10.58
CA LEU A 248 12.93 -10.18 -10.71
C LEU A 248 13.48 -11.23 -9.72
N VAL A 249 12.97 -11.29 -8.50
CA VAL A 249 13.37 -12.32 -7.52
C VAL A 249 12.97 -13.71 -8.01
N LEU A 250 11.82 -13.87 -8.68
CA LEU A 250 11.43 -15.15 -9.25
C LEU A 250 12.35 -15.57 -10.40
N GLU A 251 12.66 -14.66 -11.32
CA GLU A 251 13.59 -14.93 -12.42
C GLU A 251 15.01 -15.23 -11.91
N TRP A 252 15.49 -14.44 -10.95
CA TRP A 252 16.78 -14.69 -10.33
C TRP A 252 16.83 -16.04 -9.61
N ALA A 253 15.77 -16.43 -8.90
CA ALA A 253 15.67 -17.75 -8.28
C ALA A 253 15.79 -18.88 -9.30
N GLN A 254 15.12 -18.75 -10.45
CA GLN A 254 15.13 -19.78 -11.50
C GLN A 254 16.45 -19.82 -12.29
N TRP A 255 16.92 -18.67 -12.76
CA TRP A 255 18.06 -18.59 -13.67
C TRP A 255 19.40 -18.30 -12.98
N GLY A 256 19.39 -17.75 -11.78
CA GLY A 256 20.59 -17.42 -11.00
C GLY A 256 20.94 -18.43 -9.91
N LEU A 257 19.90 -19.07 -9.31
CA LEU A 257 20.06 -20.00 -8.19
C LEU A 257 19.64 -21.43 -8.52
N ASP A 258 19.17 -21.69 -9.73
CA ASP A 258 18.67 -22.99 -10.19
C ASP A 258 17.57 -23.57 -9.29
N LEU A 259 16.67 -22.69 -8.79
CA LEU A 259 15.57 -23.04 -7.91
C LEU A 259 14.27 -23.19 -8.70
N THR A 260 13.33 -23.95 -8.13
CA THR A 260 11.96 -24.04 -8.67
C THR A 260 11.19 -22.73 -8.44
N LEU A 261 10.12 -22.51 -9.21
CA LEU A 261 9.23 -21.36 -9.05
C LEU A 261 8.66 -21.27 -7.61
N GLU A 262 8.33 -22.42 -7.01
CA GLU A 262 7.85 -22.52 -5.65
C GLU A 262 8.90 -22.03 -4.64
N GLN A 263 10.13 -22.47 -4.79
CA GLN A 263 11.25 -22.01 -3.93
C GLN A 263 11.54 -20.52 -4.11
N GLY A 264 11.41 -20.00 -5.33
CA GLY A 264 11.48 -18.57 -5.62
C GLY A 264 10.38 -17.77 -4.90
N ALA A 265 9.18 -18.32 -4.81
CA ALA A 265 8.09 -17.70 -4.05
C ALA A 265 8.38 -17.66 -2.54
N TYR A 266 9.04 -18.66 -1.98
CA TYR A 266 9.51 -18.61 -0.58
C TYR A 266 10.54 -17.49 -0.36
N LEU A 267 11.46 -17.28 -1.31
CA LEU A 267 12.42 -16.16 -1.25
C LEU A 267 11.72 -14.79 -1.28
N GLN A 268 10.63 -14.64 -2.03
CA GLN A 268 9.80 -13.43 -1.93
C GLN A 268 9.22 -13.23 -0.53
N GLY A 269 8.75 -14.32 0.10
CA GLY A 269 8.27 -14.28 1.49
C GLY A 269 9.34 -13.80 2.47
N VAL A 270 10.59 -14.23 2.28
CA VAL A 270 11.75 -13.77 3.08
C VAL A 270 11.95 -12.26 2.94
N SER A 271 11.85 -11.70 1.73
CA SER A 271 11.91 -10.25 1.50
C SER A 271 10.80 -9.52 2.27
N GLY A 272 9.58 -10.07 2.27
CA GLY A 272 8.45 -9.56 3.07
C GLY A 272 8.75 -9.54 4.57
N LEU A 273 9.34 -10.61 5.12
CA LEU A 273 9.78 -10.63 6.52
C LEU A 273 10.82 -9.55 6.82
N GLY A 274 11.72 -9.30 5.87
CA GLY A 274 12.64 -8.16 5.93
C GLY A 274 11.89 -6.82 6.04
N VAL A 275 10.89 -6.59 5.20
CA VAL A 275 10.07 -5.35 5.24
C VAL A 275 9.41 -5.18 6.61
N ILE A 276 8.88 -6.25 7.21
CA ILE A 276 8.30 -6.22 8.57
C ILE A 276 9.36 -5.79 9.60
N ALA A 277 10.55 -6.37 9.54
CA ALA A 277 11.65 -6.03 10.44
C ALA A 277 12.07 -4.56 10.28
N GLY A 278 12.17 -4.07 9.05
CA GLY A 278 12.47 -2.68 8.74
C GLY A 278 11.39 -1.70 9.21
N ALA A 279 10.13 -2.04 8.99
CA ALA A 279 8.99 -1.24 9.45
C ALA A 279 8.94 -1.13 10.97
N TRP A 280 9.20 -2.23 11.67
CA TRP A 280 9.28 -2.26 13.14
C TRP A 280 10.47 -1.42 13.67
N LEU A 281 11.63 -1.52 13.02
CA LEU A 281 12.80 -0.71 13.36
C LEU A 281 12.53 0.78 13.13
N ALA A 282 11.91 1.15 12.00
CA ALA A 282 11.48 2.50 11.71
C ALA A 282 10.55 3.05 12.79
N ALA A 283 9.54 2.25 13.19
CA ALA A 283 8.58 2.63 14.22
C ALA A 283 9.20 2.88 15.61
N ARG A 284 10.39 2.31 15.88
CA ARG A 284 11.12 2.48 17.14
C ARG A 284 12.18 3.57 17.11
N CYS A 285 12.89 3.71 16.00
CA CYS A 285 14.12 4.50 15.93
C CYS A 285 13.97 5.81 15.16
N ILE A 286 12.92 5.93 14.32
CA ILE A 286 12.77 7.08 13.43
C ILE A 286 11.57 7.94 13.88
N THR A 287 11.79 9.25 13.93
CA THR A 287 10.76 10.27 14.17
C THR A 287 10.51 11.08 12.90
N LEU A 288 9.40 11.83 12.84
CA LEU A 288 9.15 12.74 11.72
C LEU A 288 10.26 13.77 11.53
N GLN A 289 10.90 14.22 12.59
CA GLN A 289 12.01 15.18 12.53
C GLN A 289 13.26 14.60 11.90
N ASN A 290 13.51 13.28 12.09
CA ASN A 290 14.68 12.59 11.61
C ASN A 290 14.43 11.77 10.32
N HIS A 291 13.27 11.93 9.68
CA HIS A 291 12.86 11.15 8.50
C HIS A 291 13.88 11.22 7.35
N HIS A 292 14.59 12.34 7.20
CA HIS A 292 15.60 12.50 6.13
C HIS A 292 16.79 11.53 6.26
N LYS A 293 17.09 11.02 7.47
CA LYS A 293 18.19 10.07 7.69
C LYS A 293 17.97 8.74 6.97
N VAL A 294 16.72 8.36 6.73
CA VAL A 294 16.41 7.08 6.05
C VAL A 294 16.65 7.13 4.53
N LEU A 295 16.92 8.30 3.95
CA LEU A 295 17.31 8.39 2.53
C LEU A 295 18.59 7.61 2.23
N SER A 296 19.52 7.51 3.20
CA SER A 296 20.71 6.66 3.09
C SER A 296 20.37 5.17 2.90
N CYS A 297 19.22 4.71 3.44
CA CYS A 297 18.74 3.35 3.20
C CYS A 297 18.39 3.12 1.72
N GLY A 298 17.89 4.16 1.01
CA GLY A 298 17.66 4.08 -0.43
C GLY A 298 18.95 3.92 -1.24
N VAL A 299 20.02 4.63 -0.84
CA VAL A 299 21.35 4.46 -1.44
C VAL A 299 21.89 3.05 -1.14
N ALA A 300 21.83 2.62 0.13
CA ALA A 300 22.27 1.30 0.54
C ALA A 300 21.52 0.18 -0.21
N LEU A 301 20.20 0.32 -0.36
CA LEU A 301 19.36 -0.63 -1.10
C LEU A 301 19.82 -0.72 -2.56
N GLY A 302 20.02 0.41 -3.24
CA GLY A 302 20.50 0.40 -4.62
C GLY A 302 21.93 -0.16 -4.77
N CYS A 303 22.84 0.11 -3.81
CA CYS A 303 24.20 -0.46 -3.81
C CYS A 303 24.22 -1.97 -3.49
N LEU A 304 23.27 -2.47 -2.72
CA LEU A 304 23.21 -3.89 -2.35
C LEU A 304 22.52 -4.76 -3.42
N LEU A 305 21.65 -4.18 -4.25
CA LEU A 305 20.96 -4.95 -5.31
C LEU A 305 21.93 -5.71 -6.22
N PRO A 306 23.04 -5.14 -6.73
CA PRO A 306 23.99 -5.87 -7.57
C PRO A 306 24.67 -7.06 -6.90
N LEU A 307 24.67 -7.16 -5.54
CA LEU A 307 25.20 -8.33 -4.85
C LEU A 307 24.47 -9.62 -5.21
N MET A 308 23.21 -9.51 -5.63
CA MET A 308 22.42 -10.67 -6.11
C MET A 308 23.13 -11.39 -7.27
N LEU A 309 23.93 -10.68 -8.09
CA LEU A 309 24.66 -11.27 -9.22
C LEU A 309 25.80 -12.22 -8.79
N GLY A 310 26.36 -12.00 -7.60
CA GLY A 310 27.45 -12.83 -7.07
C GLY A 310 26.98 -14.02 -6.23
N ILE A 311 25.68 -14.14 -5.98
CA ILE A 311 25.12 -15.18 -5.12
C ILE A 311 24.68 -16.38 -5.98
N GLN A 312 25.25 -17.54 -5.72
CA GLN A 312 24.93 -18.82 -6.38
C GLN A 312 24.27 -19.84 -5.43
N ASP A 313 24.30 -19.59 -4.10
CA ASP A 313 23.68 -20.47 -3.10
C ASP A 313 22.51 -19.72 -2.44
N TRP A 314 21.34 -20.36 -2.41
CA TRP A 314 20.11 -19.82 -1.79
C TRP A 314 20.30 -19.45 -0.30
N ARG A 315 21.25 -20.10 0.39
CA ARG A 315 21.56 -19.80 1.81
C ARG A 315 22.06 -18.37 2.00
N TRP A 316 22.78 -17.82 1.01
CA TRP A 316 23.20 -16.41 1.00
C TRP A 316 22.13 -15.49 0.42
N ALA A 317 21.24 -16.01 -0.42
CA ALA A 317 20.09 -15.26 -0.93
C ALA A 317 19.14 -14.80 0.19
N VAL A 318 18.89 -15.70 1.18
CA VAL A 318 18.01 -15.42 2.32
C VAL A 318 18.43 -14.19 3.12
N PRO A 319 19.64 -14.07 3.68
CA PRO A 319 20.04 -12.89 4.43
C PRO A 319 20.10 -11.63 3.58
N VAL A 320 20.50 -11.71 2.31
CA VAL A 320 20.54 -10.54 1.42
C VAL A 320 19.14 -10.01 1.15
N LEU A 321 18.17 -10.87 0.81
CA LEU A 321 16.78 -10.47 0.60
C LEU A 321 16.15 -9.92 1.89
N MET A 322 16.49 -10.49 3.05
CA MET A 322 16.03 -9.99 4.33
C MET A 322 16.55 -8.58 4.63
N VAL A 323 17.83 -8.31 4.33
CA VAL A 323 18.43 -6.97 4.48
C VAL A 323 17.84 -5.99 3.48
N LEU A 324 17.67 -6.38 2.20
CA LEU A 324 17.02 -5.54 1.19
C LEU A 324 15.59 -5.18 1.60
N GLY A 325 14.81 -6.16 2.07
CA GLY A 325 13.47 -5.93 2.61
C GLY A 325 13.48 -5.00 3.82
N ALA A 326 14.42 -5.18 4.76
CA ALA A 326 14.53 -4.35 5.96
C ALA A 326 14.87 -2.88 5.61
N LEU A 327 15.79 -2.65 4.69
CA LEU A 327 16.10 -1.30 4.19
C LEU A 327 14.89 -0.66 3.49
N ALA A 328 14.14 -1.45 2.73
CA ALA A 328 12.92 -1.00 2.06
C ALA A 328 11.83 -0.58 3.07
N GLY A 329 11.56 -1.40 4.09
CA GLY A 329 10.61 -1.07 5.17
C GLY A 329 11.05 0.13 6.00
N LEU A 330 12.35 0.20 6.33
CA LEU A 330 12.94 1.34 7.06
C LEU A 330 12.83 2.65 6.27
N LEU A 331 12.90 2.60 4.94
CA LEU A 331 12.78 3.74 4.05
C LEU A 331 11.32 4.20 3.90
N VAL A 332 10.40 3.30 3.58
CA VAL A 332 9.03 3.66 3.20
C VAL A 332 8.17 4.15 4.36
N VAL A 333 8.30 3.56 5.55
CA VAL A 333 7.43 3.86 6.69
C VAL A 333 7.54 5.33 7.15
N PRO A 334 8.72 5.91 7.38
CA PRO A 334 8.84 7.32 7.74
C PRO A 334 8.45 8.27 6.60
N MET A 335 8.68 7.88 5.35
CA MET A 335 8.30 8.67 4.18
C MET A 335 6.77 8.73 4.03
N ASN A 336 6.07 7.62 4.22
CA ASN A 336 4.60 7.61 4.29
C ASN A 336 4.07 8.52 5.42
N ALA A 337 4.64 8.42 6.61
CA ALA A 337 4.25 9.23 7.75
C ALA A 337 4.47 10.74 7.50
N MET A 338 5.60 11.10 6.89
CA MET A 338 5.92 12.49 6.54
C MET A 338 4.98 13.02 5.46
N LEU A 339 4.69 12.21 4.43
CA LEU A 339 3.76 12.58 3.37
C LEU A 339 2.34 12.81 3.90
N GLN A 340 1.87 11.96 4.81
CA GLN A 340 0.58 12.12 5.47
C GLN A 340 0.55 13.38 6.32
N HIS A 341 1.58 13.64 7.11
CA HIS A 341 1.67 14.84 7.95
C HIS A 341 1.70 16.12 7.11
N ARG A 342 2.58 16.19 6.11
CA ARG A 342 2.70 17.36 5.25
C ARG A 342 1.52 17.53 4.30
N GLY A 343 0.96 16.43 3.84
CA GLY A 343 -0.18 16.40 2.93
C GLY A 343 -1.43 17.10 3.48
N ILE A 344 -1.70 16.97 4.78
CA ILE A 344 -2.81 17.70 5.43
C ILE A 344 -2.57 19.22 5.41
N GLN A 345 -1.33 19.66 5.57
CA GLN A 345 -0.99 21.09 5.60
C GLN A 345 -1.06 21.72 4.21
N VAL A 346 -0.69 20.97 3.15
CA VAL A 346 -0.63 21.46 1.76
C VAL A 346 -1.98 21.36 1.05
N LEU A 347 -2.72 20.28 1.32
CA LEU A 347 -4.01 19.96 0.71
C LEU A 347 -5.04 19.65 1.81
N THR A 348 -5.59 18.46 1.74
CA THR A 348 -6.46 17.82 2.72
C THR A 348 -6.01 16.38 2.89
N SER A 349 -6.44 15.70 3.93
CA SER A 349 -5.98 14.35 4.23
C SER A 349 -6.32 13.34 3.12
N GLY A 350 -7.55 13.35 2.61
CA GLY A 350 -7.98 12.44 1.55
C GLY A 350 -7.36 12.76 0.19
N ARG A 351 -7.29 14.06 -0.18
CA ARG A 351 -6.73 14.49 -1.47
C ARG A 351 -5.22 14.20 -1.56
N SER A 352 -4.46 14.41 -0.48
CA SER A 352 -3.02 14.10 -0.48
C SER A 352 -2.76 12.61 -0.64
N VAL A 353 -3.52 11.74 0.04
CA VAL A 353 -3.40 10.28 -0.11
C VAL A 353 -3.86 9.83 -1.50
N ALA A 354 -4.88 10.47 -2.09
CA ALA A 354 -5.28 10.15 -3.47
C ALA A 354 -4.17 10.47 -4.47
N VAL A 355 -3.46 11.60 -4.31
CA VAL A 355 -2.28 11.94 -5.14
C VAL A 355 -1.16 10.93 -4.91
N GLN A 356 -0.90 10.53 -3.67
CA GLN A 356 0.09 9.49 -3.35
C GLN A 356 -0.25 8.18 -4.07
N ASN A 357 -1.46 7.66 -3.89
CA ASN A 357 -1.91 6.42 -4.53
C ASN A 357 -1.86 6.49 -6.06
N PHE A 358 -2.24 7.63 -6.65
CA PHE A 358 -2.12 7.86 -8.09
C PHE A 358 -0.69 7.68 -8.58
N ASN A 359 0.28 8.34 -7.93
CA ASN A 359 1.68 8.26 -8.33
C ASN A 359 2.25 6.85 -8.10
N GLU A 360 1.96 6.22 -6.98
CA GLU A 360 2.42 4.86 -6.65
C GLU A 360 1.91 3.84 -7.68
N ASN A 361 0.61 3.85 -7.98
CA ASN A 361 0.02 2.90 -8.92
C ASN A 361 0.42 3.21 -10.38
N LEU A 362 0.55 4.48 -10.75
CA LEU A 362 1.10 4.86 -12.05
C LEU A 362 2.55 4.39 -12.20
N SER A 363 3.35 4.50 -11.13
CA SER A 363 4.73 3.99 -11.10
C SER A 363 4.76 2.47 -11.24
N ILE A 364 3.88 1.74 -10.55
CA ILE A 364 3.76 0.27 -10.71
C ILE A 364 3.50 -0.09 -12.16
N LEU A 365 2.49 0.53 -12.81
CA LEU A 365 2.16 0.27 -14.21
C LEU A 365 3.32 0.61 -15.15
N GLY A 366 3.94 1.78 -14.95
CA GLY A 366 5.07 2.22 -15.77
C GLY A 366 6.30 1.32 -15.62
N MET A 367 6.63 0.95 -14.39
CA MET A 367 7.80 0.10 -14.11
C MET A 367 7.59 -1.34 -14.59
N LEU A 368 6.38 -1.90 -14.49
CA LEU A 368 6.05 -3.20 -15.10
C LEU A 368 6.12 -3.14 -16.64
N GLY A 369 5.75 -2.00 -17.24
CA GLY A 369 5.94 -1.76 -18.68
C GLY A 369 7.43 -1.75 -19.06
N ILE A 370 8.27 -1.05 -18.28
CA ILE A 370 9.74 -1.04 -18.46
C ILE A 370 10.31 -2.44 -18.27
N TYR A 371 9.86 -3.17 -17.24
CA TYR A 371 10.24 -4.56 -17.01
C TYR A 371 10.00 -5.42 -18.26
N SER A 372 8.77 -5.37 -18.79
CA SER A 372 8.40 -6.14 -19.98
C SER A 372 9.20 -5.74 -21.23
N ALA A 373 9.45 -4.43 -21.41
CA ALA A 373 10.24 -3.93 -22.53
C ALA A 373 11.71 -4.37 -22.44
N VAL A 374 12.32 -4.29 -21.25
CA VAL A 374 13.72 -4.72 -21.04
C VAL A 374 13.86 -6.21 -21.34
N LEU A 375 12.95 -7.04 -20.85
CA LEU A 375 12.99 -8.48 -21.13
C LEU A 375 12.73 -8.79 -22.61
N HIS A 376 11.81 -8.08 -23.25
CA HIS A 376 11.51 -8.29 -24.67
C HIS A 376 12.69 -7.94 -25.58
N TRP A 377 13.36 -6.80 -25.32
CA TRP A 377 14.43 -6.32 -26.20
C TRP A 377 15.81 -6.85 -25.86
N PHE A 378 16.10 -7.08 -24.60
CA PHE A 378 17.43 -7.48 -24.12
C PHE A 378 17.49 -8.92 -23.60
N GLY A 379 16.34 -9.53 -23.26
CA GLY A 379 16.27 -10.90 -22.75
C GLY A 379 17.00 -11.12 -21.43
N SER A 380 17.28 -10.06 -20.66
CA SER A 380 18.18 -10.13 -19.51
C SER A 380 17.61 -9.43 -18.27
N TRP A 381 17.32 -10.23 -17.25
CA TRP A 381 16.95 -9.74 -15.93
C TRP A 381 18.11 -8.96 -15.23
N ILE A 382 19.37 -9.22 -15.61
CA ILE A 382 20.56 -8.55 -15.07
C ILE A 382 20.54 -7.06 -15.44
N ILE A 383 20.21 -6.73 -16.69
CA ILE A 383 20.10 -5.34 -17.14
C ILE A 383 19.04 -4.60 -16.33
N LEU A 384 17.90 -5.23 -16.10
CA LEU A 384 16.84 -4.66 -15.28
C LEU A 384 17.30 -4.44 -13.83
N LEU A 385 17.99 -5.42 -13.23
CA LEU A 385 18.53 -5.30 -11.86
C LEU A 385 19.46 -4.10 -11.73
N LEU A 386 20.40 -3.94 -12.67
CA LEU A 386 21.36 -2.83 -12.67
C LEU A 386 20.67 -1.48 -12.92
N LEU A 387 19.64 -1.45 -13.76
CA LEU A 387 18.83 -0.26 -13.99
C LEU A 387 18.10 0.16 -12.71
N LEU A 388 17.44 -0.77 -12.02
CA LEU A 388 16.74 -0.51 -10.77
C LEU A 388 17.72 -0.03 -9.68
N ALA A 389 18.87 -0.68 -9.56
CA ALA A 389 19.92 -0.28 -8.63
C ALA A 389 20.39 1.16 -8.91
N SER A 390 20.67 1.48 -10.17
CA SER A 390 21.13 2.80 -10.59
C SER A 390 20.11 3.89 -10.31
N VAL A 391 18.84 3.64 -10.62
CA VAL A 391 17.72 4.56 -10.36
C VAL A 391 17.55 4.81 -8.86
N MET A 392 17.61 3.75 -8.03
CA MET A 392 17.51 3.87 -6.56
C MET A 392 18.64 4.72 -5.99
N VAL A 393 19.89 4.46 -6.38
CA VAL A 393 21.04 5.25 -5.92
C VAL A 393 20.92 6.70 -6.38
N LEU A 394 20.70 6.93 -7.67
CA LEU A 394 20.66 8.26 -8.26
C LEU A 394 19.60 9.15 -7.62
N ILE A 395 18.36 8.65 -7.52
CA ILE A 395 17.25 9.42 -6.94
C ILE A 395 17.50 9.67 -5.45
N SER A 396 17.97 8.66 -4.70
CA SER A 396 18.24 8.81 -3.26
C SER A 396 19.36 9.83 -3.00
N VAL A 397 20.44 9.81 -3.78
CA VAL A 397 21.55 10.77 -3.69
C VAL A 397 21.07 12.19 -4.04
N ILE A 398 20.32 12.37 -5.13
CA ILE A 398 19.76 13.68 -5.52
C ILE A 398 18.87 14.24 -4.39
N LEU A 399 18.03 13.41 -3.79
CA LEU A 399 17.16 13.84 -2.70
C LEU A 399 17.96 14.17 -1.43
N MET A 400 18.98 13.38 -1.10
CA MET A 400 19.89 13.68 0.01
C MET A 400 20.61 15.00 -0.17
N CYS A 401 21.14 15.29 -1.37
CA CYS A 401 21.81 16.55 -1.64
C CYS A 401 20.89 17.78 -1.55
N ARG A 402 19.59 17.61 -1.83
CA ARG A 402 18.58 18.69 -1.78
C ARG A 402 17.94 18.86 -0.40
N CYS A 403 18.01 17.84 0.48
CA CYS A 403 17.35 17.83 1.79
C CYS A 403 18.00 18.71 2.87
N PRO A 404 19.33 18.95 2.95
CA PRO A 404 19.95 19.69 4.05
C PRO A 404 19.48 21.13 4.22
N ALA A 405 19.10 21.79 3.12
CA ALA A 405 18.60 23.16 3.15
C ALA A 405 17.17 23.29 3.75
N GLN A 406 16.42 22.20 3.73
CA GLN A 406 15.00 22.18 4.10
C GLN A 406 14.76 21.66 5.53
N ALA A 407 15.66 20.83 6.06
CA ALA A 407 15.59 20.35 7.45
C ALA A 407 15.76 21.49 8.48
N ARG A 408 16.47 22.56 8.14
CA ARG A 408 16.65 23.75 8.97
C ARG A 408 15.42 24.67 9.01
N ALA A 409 14.47 24.49 8.08
CA ALA A 409 13.25 25.31 8.01
C ALA A 409 12.09 24.77 8.86
N LEU A 410 12.25 23.63 9.54
CA LEU A 410 11.24 23.04 10.43
C LEU A 410 11.23 23.64 11.84
N ASP A 411 12.21 24.47 12.19
CA ASP A 411 12.37 25.03 13.53
C ASP A 411 11.39 26.15 13.93
N PRO A 412 10.72 26.91 13.03
CA PRO A 412 9.78 27.94 13.46
C PRO A 412 8.48 27.38 14.08
N PHE A 413 8.07 26.15 13.74
CA PHE A 413 6.75 25.62 14.15
C PHE A 413 6.73 24.88 15.49
N SER A 414 7.89 24.48 16.04
CA SER A 414 7.95 23.89 17.37
C SER A 414 7.67 24.93 18.46
N ASN A 415 8.00 26.20 18.22
CA ASN A 415 7.80 27.27 19.18
C ASN A 415 6.37 27.80 19.23
N ASP A 416 5.64 27.84 18.11
CA ASP A 416 4.27 28.33 18.07
C ASP A 416 3.26 27.35 18.70
N LEU A 417 3.49 26.03 18.60
CA LEU A 417 2.65 25.02 19.26
C LEU A 417 2.91 24.91 20.75
N LEU A 418 4.13 25.22 21.22
CA LEU A 418 4.45 25.33 22.65
C LEU A 418 3.90 26.62 23.23
N ALA A 419 3.85 27.71 22.46
CA ALA A 419 3.25 28.99 22.88
C ALA A 419 1.71 28.95 22.91
N ALA A 420 1.07 28.19 22.01
CA ALA A 420 -0.39 28.03 21.96
C ALA A 420 -0.95 27.07 23.04
N GLY A 421 -0.10 26.29 23.70
CA GLY A 421 -0.48 25.28 24.70
C GLY A 421 -0.31 25.72 26.15
N GLN A 422 0.17 26.93 26.44
CA GLN A 422 0.20 27.45 27.79
C GLN A 422 -1.09 28.27 28.08
N PRO A 423 -1.97 27.81 28.99
CA PRO A 423 -3.03 28.68 29.48
C PRO A 423 -2.39 29.89 30.17
N SER A 424 -2.72 31.10 29.72
CA SER A 424 -2.37 32.33 30.39
C SER A 424 -2.91 32.28 31.82
N ILE A 425 -2.01 32.07 32.78
CA ILE A 425 -2.33 32.32 34.20
C ILE A 425 -2.45 33.82 34.34
N ASP A 426 -3.68 34.30 34.30
CA ASP A 426 -4.04 35.70 34.54
C ASP A 426 -3.85 35.99 36.04
N ASN A 427 -2.70 36.59 36.37
CA ASN A 427 -2.39 37.14 37.69
C ASN A 427 -3.05 38.51 37.84
N SER A 428 -4.39 38.57 37.82
CA SER A 428 -5.14 39.77 38.14
C SER A 428 -6.10 39.54 39.32
N SER A 429 -5.57 39.20 40.47
CA SER A 429 -6.33 39.31 41.73
C SER A 429 -5.41 39.47 42.95
N GLU A 430 -4.63 40.56 42.97
CA GLU A 430 -4.11 41.12 44.19
C GLU A 430 -3.87 42.62 43.97
N ARG A 431 -4.93 43.43 44.11
CA ARG A 431 -4.91 44.85 44.57
C ARG A 431 -6.35 45.39 44.59
N SER A 432 -7.01 45.20 45.73
CA SER A 432 -7.86 46.19 46.38
C SER A 432 -8.53 45.60 47.62
#